data_b1ad3819c70b4d0400c9150aa37c08f4
#
_entry.id   b1ad3819c70b4d0400c9150aa37c08f4
#
_cell.length_a   1.000
_cell.length_b   1.000
_cell.length_c   1.000
_cell.angle_alpha   90.00
_cell.angle_beta   90.00
_cell.angle_gamma   90.00
#
_symmetry.space_group_name_H-M   'P 1'
#
loop_
_entity.id
_entity.type
_entity.pdbx_description
1 polymer ?
#
loop_
_entity_poly.entity_id
_entity_poly.type
_entity_poly.pdbx_seq_one_letter_code
_entity_poly.pdbx_strand_id
1 'polypeptide(L)'
;SVYAPQILTPTVSQVLTVLEAGLLLTQFLCLWRGLLAVQGRAGLPPKANAALGIVAWYAALCLSARLGWQGWLWGIPMLAGYVFLLRSLFRLSRTLEEAGYVLRPAPVRLPDRWLALGLAAVLALGCFCGYRFGSRYPMDWQVRDAAGTQETEAIRDHLLSLGFPEDVLRDLSPEDLVACDGAIRVIVDTIDLPMNKGRKVLTRTKSGHNTFIETTETVYDVKELHVTGVGVEVPGEHSTWVLFHHFRWQADPACRGTEALQLRPEGYGDRRYWSMTGSVTGRLLYDRDGETFTAPYAYLESPGGEESYVAYAAYSLPRKGENCRGYLRYAIEATREGAIVADYLSFTHQLSWRQYPARTALEEQMRRSWLEPAAFRTSYDSLQFYPKPEGIELIG
;
A
#
# COMPACT_ATOMS: atom_id res chain seq x y z
N SER A 1 -1.13 -17.50 -5.57
CA SER A 1 -1.80 -16.72 -6.63
C SER A 1 -2.83 -15.71 -6.12
N VAL A 2 -3.22 -15.73 -4.85
CA VAL A 2 -4.22 -14.79 -4.28
C VAL A 2 -3.75 -13.34 -4.33
N TYR A 3 -2.43 -13.10 -4.45
CA TYR A 3 -1.82 -11.76 -4.46
C TYR A 3 -1.31 -11.29 -5.83
N ALA A 4 -1.44 -12.12 -6.87
CA ALA A 4 -0.86 -11.82 -8.18
C ALA A 4 -1.70 -10.91 -9.12
N PRO A 5 -3.03 -10.79 -9.03
CA PRO A 5 -3.81 -10.16 -10.10
C PRO A 5 -3.57 -8.66 -10.28
N GLN A 6 -3.14 -7.96 -9.24
CA GLN A 6 -2.98 -6.50 -9.30
C GLN A 6 -1.54 -6.03 -9.62
N ILE A 7 -0.57 -6.95 -9.57
CA ILE A 7 0.86 -6.63 -9.72
C ILE A 7 1.36 -6.74 -11.16
N LEU A 8 0.69 -7.55 -11.94
CA LEU A 8 1.11 -7.94 -13.27
C LEU A 8 0.08 -7.45 -14.28
N THR A 9 0.53 -7.09 -15.46
CA THR A 9 -0.40 -6.88 -16.57
C THR A 9 -1.31 -8.12 -16.66
N PRO A 10 -2.60 -7.97 -17.03
CA PRO A 10 -3.53 -9.08 -17.10
C PRO A 10 -2.97 -10.31 -17.84
N THR A 11 -2.20 -10.07 -18.89
CA THR A 11 -1.54 -11.11 -19.70
C THR A 11 -0.49 -11.90 -18.91
N VAL A 12 0.38 -11.22 -18.15
CA VAL A 12 1.42 -11.89 -17.35
C VAL A 12 0.81 -12.66 -16.19
N SER A 13 -0.23 -12.13 -15.57
CA SER A 13 -0.99 -12.85 -14.52
C SER A 13 -1.63 -14.13 -15.07
N GLN A 14 -2.23 -14.07 -16.25
CA GLN A 14 -2.81 -15.25 -16.91
C GLN A 14 -1.75 -16.30 -17.25
N VAL A 15 -0.62 -15.89 -17.82
CA VAL A 15 0.49 -16.80 -18.14
C VAL A 15 1.02 -17.49 -16.88
N LEU A 16 1.23 -16.76 -15.79
CA LEU A 16 1.69 -17.36 -14.53
C LEU A 16 0.67 -18.32 -13.93
N THR A 17 -0.63 -18.02 -14.02
CA THR A 17 -1.71 -18.90 -13.56
C THR A 17 -1.74 -20.21 -14.37
N VAL A 18 -1.55 -20.12 -15.69
CA VAL A 18 -1.47 -21.30 -16.56
C VAL A 18 -0.23 -22.14 -16.25
N LEU A 19 0.93 -21.51 -16.05
CA LEU A 19 2.16 -22.20 -15.65
C LEU A 19 2.03 -22.89 -14.29
N GLU A 20 1.45 -22.20 -13.30
CA GLU A 20 1.19 -22.77 -11.98
C GLU A 20 0.26 -23.99 -12.08
N ALA A 21 -0.84 -23.88 -12.81
CA ALA A 21 -1.75 -24.99 -13.04
C ALA A 21 -1.06 -26.16 -13.76
N GLY A 22 -0.22 -25.87 -14.76
CA GLY A 22 0.57 -26.88 -15.47
C GLY A 22 1.58 -27.61 -14.57
N LEU A 23 2.27 -26.86 -13.71
CA LEU A 23 3.22 -27.43 -12.74
C LEU A 23 2.50 -28.30 -11.69
N LEU A 24 1.38 -27.83 -11.14
CA LEU A 24 0.55 -28.60 -10.20
C LEU A 24 0.03 -29.89 -10.83
N LEU A 25 -0.47 -29.82 -12.06
CA LEU A 25 -0.94 -31.00 -12.79
C LEU A 25 0.21 -31.99 -13.04
N THR A 26 1.37 -31.50 -13.45
CA THR A 26 2.56 -32.33 -13.68
C THR A 26 3.01 -33.02 -12.39
N GLN A 27 3.06 -32.27 -11.28
CA GLN A 27 3.39 -32.82 -9.97
C GLN A 27 2.39 -33.90 -9.55
N PHE A 28 1.10 -33.65 -9.71
CA PHE A 28 0.03 -34.60 -9.44
C PHE A 28 0.20 -35.91 -10.24
N LEU A 29 0.42 -35.80 -11.56
CA LEU A 29 0.60 -36.94 -12.43
C LEU A 29 1.85 -37.77 -12.10
N CYS A 30 2.95 -37.08 -11.77
CA CYS A 30 4.20 -37.75 -11.35
C CYS A 30 4.02 -38.54 -10.05
N LEU A 31 3.39 -37.93 -9.04
CA LEU A 31 3.11 -38.58 -7.76
C LEU A 31 2.15 -39.76 -7.94
N TRP A 32 1.06 -39.57 -8.70
CA TRP A 32 0.08 -40.59 -8.98
C TRP A 32 0.72 -41.81 -9.66
N ARG A 33 1.42 -41.58 -10.79
CA ARG A 33 2.11 -42.64 -11.53
C ARG A 33 3.19 -43.33 -10.70
N GLY A 34 3.92 -42.57 -9.91
CA GLY A 34 4.95 -43.09 -9.00
C GLY A 34 4.35 -44.06 -7.98
N LEU A 35 3.25 -43.69 -7.31
CA LEU A 35 2.58 -44.57 -6.36
C LEU A 35 1.96 -45.81 -6.99
N LEU A 36 1.31 -45.67 -8.16
CA LEU A 36 0.78 -46.82 -8.88
C LEU A 36 1.89 -47.80 -9.33
N ALA A 37 3.06 -47.27 -9.77
CA ALA A 37 4.19 -48.10 -10.14
C ALA A 37 4.77 -48.89 -8.96
N VAL A 38 4.85 -48.26 -7.77
CA VAL A 38 5.28 -48.91 -6.52
C VAL A 38 4.31 -50.03 -6.14
N GLN A 39 2.99 -49.75 -6.16
CA GLN A 39 1.97 -50.75 -5.86
C GLN A 39 1.98 -51.92 -6.84
N GLY A 40 2.11 -51.64 -8.14
CA GLY A 40 2.17 -52.68 -9.18
C GLY A 40 3.41 -53.55 -9.07
N ARG A 41 4.60 -52.96 -8.79
CA ARG A 41 5.84 -53.73 -8.61
C ARG A 41 5.85 -54.58 -7.34
N ALA A 42 5.12 -54.13 -6.32
CA ALA A 42 4.96 -54.88 -5.08
C ALA A 42 3.90 -55.97 -5.17
N GLY A 43 3.25 -56.14 -6.33
CA GLY A 43 2.18 -57.15 -6.50
C GLY A 43 0.93 -56.89 -5.63
N LEU A 44 0.85 -55.69 -5.05
CA LEU A 44 -0.29 -55.33 -4.24
C LEU A 44 -1.50 -55.01 -5.14
N PRO A 45 -2.70 -55.42 -4.77
CA PRO A 45 -3.88 -55.06 -5.55
C PRO A 45 -3.96 -53.52 -5.57
N PRO A 46 -4.34 -52.92 -6.70
CA PRO A 46 -4.41 -51.46 -6.82
C PRO A 46 -5.56 -50.91 -5.98
N LYS A 47 -5.43 -51.04 -4.66
CA LYS A 47 -6.29 -50.33 -3.72
C LYS A 47 -5.95 -48.86 -3.83
N ALA A 48 -6.85 -48.11 -4.38
CA ALA A 48 -6.76 -46.68 -4.67
C ALA A 48 -6.46 -45.75 -3.47
N ASN A 49 -6.13 -46.31 -2.28
CA ASN A 49 -6.09 -45.54 -1.04
C ASN A 49 -4.97 -44.48 -1.03
N ALA A 50 -3.78 -44.79 -1.56
CA ALA A 50 -2.71 -43.80 -1.61
C ALA A 50 -2.94 -42.76 -2.73
N ALA A 51 -3.44 -43.21 -3.87
CA ALA A 51 -3.86 -42.34 -4.96
C ALA A 51 -5.06 -41.45 -4.55
N LEU A 52 -6.02 -42.00 -3.81
CA LEU A 52 -7.14 -41.24 -3.24
C LEU A 52 -6.64 -40.10 -2.30
N GLY A 53 -5.62 -40.33 -1.50
CA GLY A 53 -5.03 -39.29 -0.65
C GLY A 53 -4.48 -38.11 -1.46
N ILE A 54 -3.80 -38.40 -2.58
CA ILE A 54 -3.31 -37.38 -3.51
C ILE A 54 -4.46 -36.63 -4.17
N VAL A 55 -5.47 -37.37 -4.68
CA VAL A 55 -6.65 -36.76 -5.30
C VAL A 55 -7.38 -35.84 -4.32
N ALA A 56 -7.61 -36.32 -3.09
CA ALA A 56 -8.27 -35.52 -2.06
C ALA A 56 -7.49 -34.25 -1.71
N TRP A 57 -6.16 -34.32 -1.61
CA TRP A 57 -5.30 -33.17 -1.37
C TRP A 57 -5.39 -32.14 -2.51
N TYR A 58 -5.25 -32.58 -3.76
CA TYR A 58 -5.30 -31.66 -4.90
C TYR A 58 -6.72 -31.13 -5.15
N ALA A 59 -7.76 -31.91 -4.89
CA ALA A 59 -9.15 -31.44 -4.94
C ALA A 59 -9.38 -30.32 -3.89
N ALA A 60 -8.87 -30.50 -2.65
CA ALA A 60 -8.94 -29.49 -1.62
C ALA A 60 -8.18 -28.20 -2.01
N LEU A 61 -6.99 -28.34 -2.61
CA LEU A 61 -6.23 -27.21 -3.15
C LEU A 61 -6.99 -26.45 -4.24
N CYS A 62 -7.52 -27.15 -5.23
CA CYS A 62 -8.27 -26.54 -6.33
C CYS A 62 -9.57 -25.89 -5.84
N LEU A 63 -10.26 -26.51 -4.89
CA LEU A 63 -11.49 -25.99 -4.31
C LEU A 63 -11.21 -24.71 -3.52
N SER A 64 -10.14 -24.71 -2.71
CA SER A 64 -9.73 -23.54 -1.96
C SER A 64 -9.36 -22.38 -2.87
N ALA A 65 -8.62 -22.63 -3.95
CA ALA A 65 -8.23 -21.61 -4.93
C ALA A 65 -9.43 -20.99 -5.66
N ARG A 66 -10.48 -21.79 -5.91
CA ARG A 66 -11.64 -21.34 -6.70
C ARG A 66 -12.71 -20.62 -5.89
N LEU A 67 -12.85 -20.94 -4.62
CA LEU A 67 -13.88 -20.33 -3.76
C LEU A 67 -13.45 -19.00 -3.16
N GLY A 68 -12.18 -18.57 -3.37
CA GLY A 68 -11.70 -17.26 -2.95
C GLY A 68 -11.82 -16.99 -1.43
N TRP A 69 -12.02 -18.04 -0.66
CA TRP A 69 -12.23 -17.94 0.76
C TRP A 69 -10.92 -17.58 1.44
N GLN A 70 -10.87 -16.40 1.97
CA GLN A 70 -9.76 -15.94 2.77
C GLN A 70 -10.08 -16.18 4.25
N GLY A 71 -9.15 -16.80 4.96
CA GLY A 71 -9.24 -16.96 6.39
C GLY A 71 -8.92 -18.36 6.91
N TRP A 72 -8.87 -18.50 8.23
CA TRP A 72 -8.52 -19.73 8.95
C TRP A 72 -9.45 -20.93 8.67
N LEU A 73 -10.71 -20.69 8.25
CA LEU A 73 -11.68 -21.73 7.88
C LEU A 73 -11.19 -22.63 6.74
N TRP A 74 -10.27 -22.14 5.90
CA TRP A 74 -9.66 -22.92 4.81
C TRP A 74 -8.49 -23.77 5.27
N GLY A 75 -7.85 -23.40 6.34
CA GLY A 75 -6.82 -24.21 6.97
C GLY A 75 -7.36 -25.60 7.36
N ILE A 76 -8.64 -25.71 7.71
CA ILE A 76 -9.25 -26.96 8.16
C ILE A 76 -9.34 -28.01 7.03
N PRO A 77 -10.01 -27.78 5.89
CA PRO A 77 -10.05 -28.75 4.80
C PRO A 77 -8.68 -29.03 4.20
N MET A 78 -7.78 -28.01 4.13
CA MET A 78 -6.41 -28.20 3.70
C MET A 78 -5.62 -29.11 4.66
N LEU A 79 -5.72 -28.88 5.95
CA LEU A 79 -5.09 -29.71 6.96
C LEU A 79 -5.68 -31.14 6.95
N ALA A 80 -7.00 -31.26 6.82
CA ALA A 80 -7.66 -32.57 6.73
C ALA A 80 -7.21 -33.36 5.48
N GLY A 81 -7.14 -32.71 4.32
CA GLY A 81 -6.61 -33.31 3.08
C GLY A 81 -5.16 -33.76 3.24
N TYR A 82 -4.32 -32.93 3.86
CA TYR A 82 -2.92 -33.23 4.12
C TYR A 82 -2.76 -34.43 5.09
N VAL A 83 -3.50 -34.44 6.20
CA VAL A 83 -3.52 -35.56 7.16
C VAL A 83 -4.01 -36.85 6.48
N PHE A 84 -5.02 -36.75 5.63
CA PHE A 84 -5.51 -37.90 4.86
C PHE A 84 -4.45 -38.43 3.90
N LEU A 85 -3.72 -37.55 3.21
CA LEU A 85 -2.59 -37.92 2.35
C LEU A 85 -1.49 -38.64 3.17
N LEU A 86 -1.04 -38.04 4.26
CA LEU A 86 -0.05 -38.67 5.12
C LEU A 86 -0.50 -40.04 5.60
N ARG A 87 -1.73 -40.15 6.11
CA ARG A 87 -2.28 -41.42 6.56
C ARG A 87 -2.32 -42.49 5.46
N SER A 88 -2.63 -42.09 4.21
CA SER A 88 -2.63 -43.00 3.09
C SER A 88 -1.23 -43.48 2.70
N LEU A 89 -0.22 -42.60 2.80
CA LEU A 89 1.19 -42.93 2.56
C LEU A 89 1.74 -43.86 3.68
N PHE A 90 1.44 -43.57 4.94
CA PHE A 90 1.84 -44.45 6.07
C PHE A 90 1.19 -45.84 5.96
N ARG A 91 -0.08 -45.90 5.53
CA ARG A 91 -0.74 -47.16 5.32
C ARG A 91 -0.11 -47.96 4.19
N LEU A 92 0.29 -47.30 3.08
CA LEU A 92 1.02 -47.94 1.99
C LEU A 92 2.40 -48.46 2.47
N SER A 93 3.15 -47.64 3.21
CA SER A 93 4.45 -48.03 3.79
C SER A 93 4.32 -49.29 4.64
N ARG A 94 3.35 -49.32 5.56
CA ARG A 94 3.10 -50.48 6.42
C ARG A 94 2.70 -51.73 5.63
N THR A 95 1.85 -51.58 4.59
CA THR A 95 1.45 -52.71 3.73
C THR A 95 2.64 -53.28 2.95
N LEU A 96 3.58 -52.41 2.52
CA LEU A 96 4.81 -52.85 1.85
C LEU A 96 5.73 -53.59 2.84
N GLU A 97 5.89 -53.11 4.06
CA GLU A 97 6.68 -53.79 5.12
C GLU A 97 6.07 -55.15 5.48
N GLU A 98 4.73 -55.25 5.64
CA GLU A 98 4.00 -56.49 5.88
C GLU A 98 4.15 -57.50 4.73
N ALA A 99 4.34 -56.99 3.50
CA ALA A 99 4.61 -57.84 2.32
C ALA A 99 6.12 -58.19 2.15
N GLY A 100 6.95 -57.87 3.14
CA GLY A 100 8.37 -58.23 3.17
C GLY A 100 9.30 -57.30 2.41
N TYR A 101 8.81 -56.16 1.94
CA TYR A 101 9.66 -55.14 1.28
C TYR A 101 10.39 -54.27 2.32
N VAL A 102 11.69 -54.14 2.17
CA VAL A 102 12.50 -53.21 2.95
C VAL A 102 12.55 -51.87 2.24
N LEU A 103 11.89 -50.86 2.83
CA LEU A 103 11.96 -49.50 2.33
C LEU A 103 13.35 -48.91 2.63
N ARG A 104 14.10 -48.66 1.59
CA ARG A 104 15.38 -47.94 1.71
C ARG A 104 15.21 -46.54 1.14
N PRO A 105 15.73 -45.51 1.83
CA PRO A 105 15.72 -44.17 1.24
C PRO A 105 16.48 -44.20 -0.08
N ALA A 106 15.86 -43.65 -1.14
CA ALA A 106 16.54 -43.54 -2.42
C ALA A 106 17.77 -42.67 -2.26
N PRO A 107 18.92 -43.08 -2.78
CA PRO A 107 20.10 -42.23 -2.72
C PRO A 107 19.83 -40.94 -3.51
N VAL A 108 19.86 -39.81 -2.80
CA VAL A 108 19.74 -38.52 -3.44
C VAL A 108 21.01 -38.30 -4.25
N ARG A 109 20.86 -38.27 -5.57
CA ARG A 109 22.01 -38.08 -6.51
C ARG A 109 22.67 -36.72 -6.41
N LEU A 110 21.93 -35.71 -5.86
CA LEU A 110 22.43 -34.36 -5.60
C LEU A 110 22.95 -34.30 -4.17
N PRO A 111 24.22 -33.93 -3.96
CA PRO A 111 24.76 -33.67 -2.63
C PRO A 111 23.92 -32.56 -1.91
N ASP A 112 23.68 -32.73 -0.63
CA ASP A 112 22.88 -31.80 0.19
C ASP A 112 23.32 -30.33 0.04
N ARG A 113 24.62 -30.11 -0.14
CA ARG A 113 25.19 -28.77 -0.37
C ARG A 113 24.65 -28.11 -1.64
N TRP A 114 24.44 -28.87 -2.73
CA TRP A 114 23.90 -28.34 -3.97
C TRP A 114 22.37 -28.11 -3.86
N LEU A 115 21.70 -28.98 -3.12
CA LEU A 115 20.27 -28.79 -2.81
C LEU A 115 20.07 -27.53 -1.96
N ALA A 116 20.86 -27.34 -0.89
CA ALA A 116 20.84 -26.17 -0.05
C ALA A 116 21.16 -24.89 -0.83
N LEU A 117 22.16 -24.94 -1.70
CA LEU A 117 22.58 -23.81 -2.54
C LEU A 117 21.51 -23.45 -3.58
N GLY A 118 20.88 -24.46 -4.18
CA GLY A 118 19.73 -24.27 -5.09
C GLY A 118 18.54 -23.65 -4.38
N LEU A 119 18.21 -24.11 -3.19
CA LEU A 119 17.13 -23.57 -2.37
C LEU A 119 17.42 -22.11 -1.96
N ALA A 120 18.64 -21.84 -1.51
CA ALA A 120 19.08 -20.48 -1.18
C ALA A 120 19.02 -19.54 -2.38
N ALA A 121 19.43 -20.02 -3.57
CA ALA A 121 19.34 -19.25 -4.81
C ALA A 121 17.89 -18.94 -5.21
N VAL A 122 16.98 -19.94 -5.09
CA VAL A 122 15.54 -19.74 -5.36
C VAL A 122 14.93 -18.75 -4.38
N LEU A 123 15.26 -18.85 -3.08
CA LEU A 123 14.80 -17.90 -2.07
C LEU A 123 15.34 -16.49 -2.35
N ALA A 124 16.63 -16.35 -2.65
CA ALA A 124 17.23 -15.06 -2.97
C ALA A 124 16.61 -14.45 -4.23
N LEU A 125 16.41 -15.25 -5.27
CA LEU A 125 15.75 -14.82 -6.51
C LEU A 125 14.29 -14.44 -6.25
N GLY A 126 13.56 -15.23 -5.47
CA GLY A 126 12.18 -14.95 -5.07
C GLY A 126 12.07 -13.63 -4.30
N CYS A 127 12.95 -13.42 -3.31
CA CYS A 127 13.02 -12.15 -2.57
C CYS A 127 13.38 -10.98 -3.48
N PHE A 128 14.35 -11.15 -4.37
CA PHE A 128 14.74 -10.11 -5.33
C PHE A 128 13.62 -9.76 -6.30
N CYS A 129 12.99 -10.77 -6.92
CA CYS A 129 11.86 -10.55 -7.81
C CYS A 129 10.68 -9.92 -7.06
N GLY A 130 10.42 -10.39 -5.86
CA GLY A 130 9.42 -9.85 -4.99
C GLY A 130 9.65 -8.36 -4.72
N TYR A 131 10.83 -8.00 -4.27
CA TYR A 131 11.21 -6.60 -4.06
C TYR A 131 11.15 -5.78 -5.35
N ARG A 132 11.66 -6.32 -6.45
CA ARG A 132 11.77 -5.59 -7.73
C ARG A 132 10.45 -5.30 -8.41
N PHE A 133 9.50 -6.24 -8.32
CA PHE A 133 8.26 -6.20 -9.10
C PHE A 133 7.00 -6.05 -8.24
N GLY A 134 7.05 -6.42 -6.98
CA GLY A 134 5.87 -6.48 -6.12
C GLY A 134 5.79 -5.39 -5.04
N SER A 135 6.88 -4.66 -4.79
CA SER A 135 6.89 -3.58 -3.78
C SER A 135 6.59 -2.19 -4.34
N ARG A 136 6.25 -2.09 -5.62
CA ARG A 136 6.07 -0.79 -6.29
C ARG A 136 4.88 -0.81 -7.24
N TYR A 137 4.12 0.29 -7.25
CA TYR A 137 3.16 0.54 -8.31
C TYR A 137 3.88 0.82 -9.64
N PRO A 138 3.35 0.35 -10.78
CA PRO A 138 3.77 0.85 -12.07
C PRO A 138 3.32 2.31 -12.19
N MET A 139 4.26 3.20 -12.46
CA MET A 139 4.01 4.63 -12.63
C MET A 139 4.30 5.02 -14.06
N ASP A 140 3.38 5.77 -14.66
CA ASP A 140 3.54 6.32 -16.01
C ASP A 140 4.06 7.77 -15.92
N TRP A 141 5.39 7.88 -15.82
CA TRP A 141 6.07 9.16 -15.72
C TRP A 141 6.30 9.77 -17.10
N GLN A 142 5.79 10.96 -17.32
CA GLN A 142 5.92 11.71 -18.56
C GLN A 142 6.60 13.06 -18.28
N VAL A 143 7.30 13.60 -19.28
CA VAL A 143 7.80 14.98 -19.20
C VAL A 143 6.59 15.90 -19.11
N ARG A 144 6.64 16.83 -18.19
CA ARG A 144 5.56 17.77 -17.98
C ARG A 144 5.50 18.78 -19.11
N ASP A 145 4.34 18.89 -19.77
CA ASP A 145 4.06 19.96 -20.71
C ASP A 145 3.80 21.27 -19.96
N ALA A 146 4.54 22.31 -20.33
CA ALA A 146 4.46 23.62 -19.69
C ALA A 146 3.34 24.52 -20.28
N ALA A 147 2.51 24.00 -21.19
CA ALA A 147 1.54 24.80 -21.91
C ALA A 147 0.31 25.17 -21.05
N GLY A 148 0.26 26.39 -20.57
CA GLY A 148 -0.94 27.05 -20.06
C GLY A 148 -1.74 27.73 -21.18
N THR A 149 -3.05 27.87 -20.99
CA THR A 149 -3.90 28.70 -21.80
C THR A 149 -3.95 30.13 -21.25
N GLN A 150 -4.36 31.12 -22.05
CA GLN A 150 -4.51 32.51 -21.55
C GLN A 150 -5.51 32.59 -20.39
N GLU A 151 -6.53 31.73 -20.36
CA GLU A 151 -7.52 31.63 -19.28
C GLU A 151 -6.88 31.13 -17.97
N THR A 152 -6.04 30.12 -18.06
CA THR A 152 -5.36 29.59 -16.85
C THR A 152 -4.32 30.57 -16.30
N GLU A 153 -3.73 31.41 -17.13
CA GLU A 153 -2.83 32.47 -16.65
C GLU A 153 -3.58 33.56 -15.85
N ALA A 154 -4.78 33.97 -16.32
CA ALA A 154 -5.60 34.94 -15.59
C ALA A 154 -6.03 34.41 -14.23
N ILE A 155 -6.43 33.14 -14.14
CA ILE A 155 -6.76 32.48 -12.85
C ILE A 155 -5.52 32.41 -11.95
N ARG A 156 -4.36 32.09 -12.53
CA ARG A 156 -3.09 32.04 -11.81
C ARG A 156 -2.74 33.38 -11.16
N ASP A 157 -2.81 34.46 -11.95
CA ASP A 157 -2.51 35.82 -11.48
C ASP A 157 -3.48 36.25 -10.36
N HIS A 158 -4.76 35.89 -10.51
CA HIS A 158 -5.77 36.17 -9.49
C HIS A 158 -5.46 35.40 -8.20
N LEU A 159 -5.16 34.11 -8.25
CA LEU A 159 -4.81 33.30 -7.11
C LEU A 159 -3.55 33.83 -6.38
N LEU A 160 -2.53 34.23 -7.15
CA LEU A 160 -1.34 34.88 -6.58
C LEU A 160 -1.70 36.15 -5.84
N SER A 161 -2.59 36.98 -6.38
CA SER A 161 -3.06 38.21 -5.73
C SER A 161 -3.78 37.96 -4.40
N LEU A 162 -4.39 36.77 -4.25
CA LEU A 162 -5.05 36.33 -3.02
C LEU A 162 -4.09 35.64 -2.02
N GLY A 163 -2.83 35.50 -2.38
CA GLY A 163 -1.81 34.88 -1.51
C GLY A 163 -1.60 33.37 -1.68
N PHE A 164 -2.05 32.79 -2.80
CA PHE A 164 -1.75 31.39 -3.10
C PHE A 164 -0.24 31.20 -3.27
N PRO A 165 0.40 30.19 -2.63
CA PRO A 165 1.83 29.97 -2.74
C PRO A 165 2.27 29.65 -4.17
N GLU A 166 3.25 30.41 -4.67
CA GLU A 166 3.71 30.31 -6.08
C GLU A 166 4.29 28.94 -6.41
N ASP A 167 5.02 28.33 -5.48
CA ASP A 167 5.64 27.02 -5.68
C ASP A 167 4.58 25.91 -5.81
N VAL A 168 3.52 25.96 -5.01
CA VAL A 168 2.37 25.07 -5.13
C VAL A 168 1.62 25.31 -6.43
N LEU A 169 1.32 26.59 -6.72
CA LEU A 169 0.58 27.00 -7.92
C LEU A 169 1.27 26.54 -9.19
N ARG A 170 2.61 26.56 -9.19
CA ARG A 170 3.42 26.09 -10.33
C ARG A 170 3.20 24.62 -10.63
N ASP A 171 2.94 23.81 -9.62
CA ASP A 171 2.79 22.35 -9.77
C ASP A 171 1.39 21.92 -10.19
N LEU A 172 0.38 22.79 -10.10
CA LEU A 172 -1.00 22.47 -10.45
C LEU A 172 -1.20 22.20 -11.95
N SER A 173 -2.18 21.38 -12.26
CA SER A 173 -2.63 21.16 -13.63
C SER A 173 -3.57 22.29 -14.09
N PRO A 174 -3.71 22.52 -15.40
CA PRO A 174 -4.68 23.49 -15.92
C PRO A 174 -6.11 23.22 -15.44
N GLU A 175 -6.51 21.96 -15.39
CA GLU A 175 -7.85 21.54 -14.95
C GLU A 175 -8.09 21.85 -13.46
N ASP A 176 -7.05 21.70 -12.63
CA ASP A 176 -7.14 22.00 -11.20
C ASP A 176 -7.12 23.52 -10.94
N LEU A 177 -6.49 24.30 -11.81
CA LEU A 177 -6.56 25.78 -11.77
C LEU A 177 -7.96 26.28 -12.10
N VAL A 178 -8.60 25.75 -13.15
CA VAL A 178 -9.97 26.10 -13.54
C VAL A 178 -10.98 25.85 -12.40
N ALA A 179 -10.75 24.86 -11.57
CA ALA A 179 -11.61 24.62 -10.42
C ALA A 179 -11.57 25.74 -9.36
N CYS A 180 -10.60 26.65 -9.44
CA CYS A 180 -10.47 27.82 -8.59
C CYS A 180 -10.97 29.12 -9.26
N ASP A 181 -11.65 29.01 -10.40
CA ASP A 181 -12.17 30.19 -11.09
C ASP A 181 -13.13 30.99 -10.18
N GLY A 182 -12.99 32.30 -10.22
CA GLY A 182 -13.76 33.19 -9.36
C GLY A 182 -13.39 33.12 -7.87
N ALA A 183 -12.23 32.60 -7.50
CA ALA A 183 -11.75 32.49 -6.11
C ALA A 183 -11.98 33.80 -5.32
N ILE A 184 -12.53 33.68 -4.11
CA ILE A 184 -12.85 34.79 -3.22
C ILE A 184 -11.74 35.02 -2.20
N ARG A 185 -11.20 33.92 -1.68
CA ARG A 185 -10.21 33.92 -0.58
C ARG A 185 -9.30 32.70 -0.66
N VAL A 186 -8.07 32.90 -0.26
CA VAL A 186 -7.08 31.82 -0.09
C VAL A 186 -6.63 31.78 1.36
N ILE A 187 -6.57 30.61 1.94
CA ILE A 187 -5.99 30.36 3.28
C ILE A 187 -4.93 29.28 3.14
N VAL A 188 -3.77 29.50 3.75
CA VAL A 188 -2.65 28.59 3.71
C VAL A 188 -2.30 28.14 5.12
N ASP A 189 -2.09 26.85 5.29
CA ASP A 189 -1.53 26.25 6.50
C ASP A 189 -0.42 25.27 6.14
N THR A 190 0.58 25.12 6.99
CA THR A 190 1.75 24.28 6.69
C THR A 190 2.09 23.39 7.87
N ILE A 191 2.46 22.15 7.58
CA ILE A 191 2.93 21.19 8.57
C ILE A 191 4.16 20.46 8.06
N ASP A 192 5.03 20.04 8.98
CA ASP A 192 6.15 19.17 8.67
C ASP A 192 5.94 17.80 9.31
N LEU A 193 5.90 16.76 8.50
CA LEU A 193 5.66 15.39 8.93
C LEU A 193 6.97 14.62 9.10
N PRO A 194 7.25 14.04 10.29
CA PRO A 194 8.45 13.25 10.52
C PRO A 194 8.30 11.87 9.86
N MET A 195 9.07 11.62 8.79
CA MET A 195 9.06 10.36 8.04
C MET A 195 10.24 9.44 8.37
N ASN A 196 11.19 9.89 9.18
CA ASN A 196 12.30 9.08 9.66
C ASN A 196 11.91 8.24 10.90
N LYS A 197 12.76 7.28 11.24
CA LYS A 197 12.64 6.57 12.51
C LYS A 197 13.02 7.50 13.66
N GLY A 198 12.05 7.79 14.53
CA GLY A 198 12.34 8.48 15.76
C GLY A 198 13.26 7.67 16.71
N ARG A 199 14.05 8.34 17.50
CA ARG A 199 14.80 7.74 18.61
C ARG A 199 14.02 7.89 19.92
N LYS A 200 14.01 6.85 20.72
CA LYS A 200 13.41 6.91 22.06
C LYS A 200 14.36 7.60 23.01
N VAL A 201 13.90 8.68 23.63
CA VAL A 201 14.63 9.40 24.66
C VAL A 201 13.92 9.19 25.99
N LEU A 202 14.66 8.72 26.99
CA LEU A 202 14.16 8.60 28.34
C LEU A 202 14.39 9.95 29.07
N THR A 203 13.29 10.61 29.38
CA THR A 203 13.34 11.87 30.17
C THR A 203 12.94 11.56 31.59
N ARG A 204 13.80 11.97 32.53
CA ARG A 204 13.55 11.80 33.96
C ARG A 204 13.27 13.14 34.58
N THR A 205 12.03 13.38 34.95
CA THR A 205 11.59 14.63 35.57
C THR A 205 11.34 14.42 37.06
N LYS A 206 11.91 15.32 37.90
CA LYS A 206 11.67 15.28 39.33
C LYS A 206 10.28 15.84 39.64
N SER A 207 9.43 15.01 40.19
CA SER A 207 8.09 15.38 40.63
C SER A 207 8.01 15.28 42.16
N GLY A 208 8.18 16.39 42.89
CA GLY A 208 8.19 16.40 44.34
C GLY A 208 9.55 16.12 44.98
N HIS A 209 9.56 15.91 46.32
CA HIS A 209 10.79 15.86 47.09
C HIS A 209 11.70 14.65 46.79
N ASN A 210 11.12 13.49 46.43
CA ASN A 210 11.89 12.27 46.13
C ASN A 210 11.23 11.39 45.02
N THR A 211 10.30 11.93 44.26
CA THR A 211 9.62 11.17 43.22
C THR A 211 10.16 11.60 41.85
N PHE A 212 10.55 10.62 41.04
CA PHE A 212 10.96 10.87 39.66
C PHE A 212 9.93 10.21 38.74
N ILE A 213 9.50 10.93 37.73
CA ILE A 213 8.67 10.42 36.65
C ILE A 213 9.60 10.16 35.47
N GLU A 214 9.67 8.91 35.04
CA GLU A 214 10.40 8.53 33.83
C GLU A 214 9.41 8.44 32.68
N THR A 215 9.59 9.31 31.69
CA THR A 215 8.76 9.35 30.48
C THR A 215 9.61 8.97 29.28
N THR A 216 9.15 8.04 28.48
CA THR A 216 9.81 7.69 27.23
C THR A 216 9.11 8.45 26.10
N GLU A 217 9.82 9.37 25.49
CA GLU A 217 9.34 10.14 24.36
C GLU A 217 10.06 9.71 23.08
N THR A 218 9.35 9.74 21.96
CA THR A 218 9.96 9.51 20.65
C THR A 218 10.29 10.86 20.03
N VAL A 219 11.59 11.17 19.93
CA VAL A 219 12.08 12.40 19.32
C VAL A 219 12.50 12.12 17.89
N TYR A 220 12.06 12.97 16.97
CA TYR A 220 12.43 12.95 15.55
C TYR A 220 13.44 14.05 15.28
N ASP A 221 14.64 13.68 14.85
CA ASP A 221 15.74 14.64 14.64
C ASP A 221 15.55 15.43 13.33
N VAL A 222 14.85 14.85 12.35
CA VAL A 222 14.61 15.47 11.03
C VAL A 222 13.14 15.31 10.64
N LYS A 223 12.56 16.40 10.19
CA LYS A 223 11.28 16.41 9.49
C LYS A 223 11.57 16.37 7.99
N GLU A 224 11.05 15.38 7.29
CA GLU A 224 11.46 15.10 5.92
C GLU A 224 10.38 15.43 4.89
N LEU A 225 9.11 15.47 5.28
CA LEU A 225 8.00 15.80 4.41
C LEU A 225 7.36 17.12 4.84
N HIS A 226 7.46 18.11 3.98
CA HIS A 226 6.74 19.39 4.12
C HIS A 226 5.40 19.29 3.41
N VAL A 227 4.32 19.69 4.07
CA VAL A 227 2.98 19.73 3.50
C VAL A 227 2.45 21.14 3.58
N THR A 228 2.00 21.65 2.44
CA THR A 228 1.30 22.93 2.32
C THR A 228 -0.15 22.66 1.96
N GLY A 229 -1.04 22.93 2.89
CA GLY A 229 -2.47 22.95 2.67
C GLY A 229 -2.90 24.32 2.14
N VAL A 230 -3.65 24.34 1.06
CA VAL A 230 -4.24 25.56 0.51
C VAL A 230 -5.74 25.39 0.36
N GLY A 231 -6.51 26.17 1.09
CA GLY A 231 -7.96 26.27 0.96
C GLY A 231 -8.31 27.48 0.10
N VAL A 232 -9.04 27.25 -0.97
CA VAL A 232 -9.56 28.29 -1.88
C VAL A 232 -11.07 28.33 -1.76
N GLU A 233 -11.61 29.41 -1.23
CA GLU A 233 -13.05 29.64 -1.22
C GLU A 233 -13.49 30.10 -2.62
N VAL A 234 -14.47 29.40 -3.17
CA VAL A 234 -15.02 29.70 -4.50
C VAL A 234 -16.50 30.03 -4.40
N PRO A 235 -17.07 30.78 -5.39
CA PRO A 235 -18.50 31.03 -5.40
C PRO A 235 -19.31 29.75 -5.42
N GLY A 236 -20.37 29.68 -4.63
CA GLY A 236 -21.29 28.56 -4.56
C GLY A 236 -22.60 28.96 -3.87
N GLU A 237 -23.57 28.06 -3.90
CA GLU A 237 -24.84 28.26 -3.18
C GLU A 237 -24.64 28.23 -1.66
N HIS A 238 -23.67 27.42 -1.23
CA HIS A 238 -23.16 27.35 0.13
C HIS A 238 -21.67 27.63 0.15
N SER A 239 -21.08 27.77 1.35
CA SER A 239 -19.62 27.93 1.48
C SER A 239 -18.90 26.74 0.86
N THR A 240 -18.29 26.97 -0.28
CA THR A 240 -17.61 25.95 -1.11
C THR A 240 -16.13 26.23 -1.13
N TRP A 241 -15.35 25.19 -0.88
CA TRP A 241 -13.89 25.26 -0.83
C TRP A 241 -13.25 24.23 -1.73
N VAL A 242 -12.20 24.62 -2.42
CA VAL A 242 -11.28 23.73 -3.12
C VAL A 242 -10.04 23.59 -2.25
N LEU A 243 -9.77 22.39 -1.78
CA LEU A 243 -8.64 22.11 -0.89
C LEU A 243 -7.52 21.41 -1.67
N PHE A 244 -6.33 21.93 -1.50
CA PHE A 244 -5.09 21.36 -2.04
C PHE A 244 -4.19 20.93 -0.90
N HIS A 245 -3.65 19.72 -1.00
CA HIS A 245 -2.65 19.17 -0.07
C HIS A 245 -1.39 18.91 -0.88
N HIS A 246 -0.56 19.92 -1.00
CA HIS A 246 0.73 19.82 -1.66
C HIS A 246 1.77 19.32 -0.68
N PHE A 247 2.48 18.28 -1.03
CA PHE A 247 3.57 17.74 -0.24
C PHE A 247 4.87 17.73 -1.03
N ARG A 248 5.97 17.93 -0.32
CA ARG A 248 7.32 17.95 -0.88
C ARG A 248 8.29 17.27 0.09
N TRP A 249 9.07 16.34 -0.42
CA TRP A 249 10.18 15.80 0.34
C TRP A 249 11.26 16.87 0.48
N GLN A 250 11.59 17.25 1.72
CA GLN A 250 12.67 18.20 2.02
C GLN A 250 14.05 17.57 1.77
N ALA A 251 14.13 16.26 1.98
CA ALA A 251 15.27 15.44 1.61
C ALA A 251 14.75 14.17 0.94
N ASP A 252 15.33 13.80 -0.18
CA ASP A 252 14.91 12.61 -0.92
C ASP A 252 15.06 11.34 -0.07
N PRO A 253 14.01 10.52 0.08
CA PRO A 253 14.07 9.34 0.94
C PRO A 253 15.00 8.27 0.37
N ALA A 254 15.74 7.61 1.26
CA ALA A 254 16.65 6.52 0.89
C ALA A 254 15.89 5.29 0.35
N CYS A 255 14.74 4.99 0.93
CA CYS A 255 13.83 3.95 0.43
C CYS A 255 12.80 4.60 -0.50
N ARG A 256 12.92 4.36 -1.80
CA ARG A 256 11.99 4.86 -2.81
C ARG A 256 10.97 3.79 -3.17
N GLY A 257 10.18 3.41 -2.19
CA GLY A 257 9.16 2.37 -2.26
C GLY A 257 7.78 2.88 -2.63
N THR A 258 6.81 2.47 -1.85
CA THR A 258 5.40 2.82 -1.97
C THR A 258 5.01 3.83 -0.91
N GLU A 259 4.27 4.83 -1.34
CA GLU A 259 3.71 5.88 -0.52
C GLU A 259 2.19 5.78 -0.54
N ALA A 260 1.55 6.21 0.54
CA ALA A 260 0.10 6.33 0.57
C ALA A 260 -0.34 7.54 1.40
N LEU A 261 -1.44 8.13 0.96
CA LEU A 261 -2.08 9.26 1.62
C LEU A 261 -3.52 8.92 1.95
N GLN A 262 -3.97 9.47 3.05
CA GLN A 262 -5.37 9.45 3.46
C GLN A 262 -5.76 10.88 3.86
N LEU A 263 -6.84 11.37 3.28
CA LEU A 263 -7.38 12.69 3.53
C LEU A 263 -8.84 12.58 3.97
N ARG A 264 -9.23 13.38 4.94
CA ARG A 264 -10.64 13.51 5.33
C ARG A 264 -10.93 14.89 5.87
N PRO A 265 -12.02 15.53 5.45
CA PRO A 265 -12.49 16.74 6.09
C PRO A 265 -12.79 16.47 7.58
N GLU A 266 -12.33 17.34 8.46
CA GLU A 266 -12.63 17.25 9.87
C GLU A 266 -13.96 17.96 10.18
N GLY A 267 -14.84 17.22 10.88
CA GLY A 267 -16.03 17.77 11.50
C GLY A 267 -15.93 17.63 13.01
N TYR A 268 -16.34 18.64 13.75
CA TYR A 268 -16.41 18.59 15.22
C TYR A 268 -17.59 17.70 15.67
N GLY A 269 -17.29 16.61 16.36
CA GLY A 269 -18.29 15.69 16.94
C GLY A 269 -18.94 14.74 15.93
N ASP A 270 -20.06 14.09 16.32
CA ASP A 270 -20.82 13.13 15.49
C ASP A 270 -21.56 13.75 14.29
N ARG A 271 -21.36 15.05 14.03
CA ARG A 271 -22.05 15.79 12.97
C ARG A 271 -21.04 16.22 11.92
N ARG A 272 -21.26 15.76 10.69
CA ARG A 272 -20.47 16.13 9.53
C ARG A 272 -20.85 17.53 9.09
N TYR A 273 -19.90 18.45 9.13
CA TYR A 273 -20.11 19.84 8.73
C TYR A 273 -19.83 20.07 7.24
N TRP A 274 -19.11 19.14 6.61
CA TRP A 274 -18.65 19.24 5.24
C TRP A 274 -18.99 18.00 4.44
N SER A 275 -19.41 18.21 3.21
CA SER A 275 -19.60 17.17 2.20
C SER A 275 -18.52 17.31 1.14
N MET A 276 -17.82 16.24 0.81
CA MET A 276 -16.92 16.24 -0.34
C MET A 276 -17.76 16.25 -1.61
N THR A 277 -17.40 17.14 -2.56
CA THR A 277 -18.10 17.29 -3.82
C THR A 277 -17.14 16.98 -4.98
N GLY A 278 -17.65 16.25 -5.97
CA GLY A 278 -16.85 15.87 -7.13
C GLY A 278 -15.80 14.78 -6.85
N SER A 279 -14.88 14.63 -7.78
CA SER A 279 -13.81 13.63 -7.70
C SER A 279 -12.55 14.22 -7.08
N VAL A 280 -11.80 13.37 -6.37
CA VAL A 280 -10.43 13.69 -5.95
C VAL A 280 -9.53 13.62 -7.17
N THR A 281 -8.68 14.64 -7.34
CA THR A 281 -7.67 14.71 -8.40
C THR A 281 -6.30 14.98 -7.81
N GLY A 282 -5.25 14.91 -8.60
CA GLY A 282 -3.92 15.26 -8.19
C GLY A 282 -2.85 14.66 -9.08
N ARG A 283 -1.63 15.13 -8.88
CA ARG A 283 -0.47 14.69 -9.65
C ARG A 283 0.75 14.55 -8.77
N LEU A 284 1.67 13.75 -9.25
CA LEU A 284 2.99 13.55 -8.68
C LEU A 284 4.02 14.18 -9.61
N LEU A 285 5.07 14.75 -9.03
CA LEU A 285 6.12 15.42 -9.79
C LEU A 285 7.49 15.06 -9.20
N TYR A 286 8.50 15.06 -10.03
CA TYR A 286 9.90 15.05 -9.63
C TYR A 286 10.76 15.69 -10.72
N ASP A 287 11.97 16.10 -10.34
CA ASP A 287 12.90 16.73 -11.28
C ASP A 287 14.05 15.76 -11.59
N ARG A 288 14.49 15.76 -12.85
CA ARG A 288 15.66 14.97 -13.29
C ARG A 288 16.24 15.59 -14.55
N ASP A 289 17.56 15.74 -14.55
CA ASP A 289 18.32 16.25 -15.71
C ASP A 289 17.82 17.61 -16.23
N GLY A 290 17.27 18.45 -15.33
CA GLY A 290 16.72 19.77 -15.66
C GLY A 290 15.29 19.77 -16.19
N GLU A 291 14.65 18.61 -16.27
CA GLU A 291 13.26 18.45 -16.68
C GLU A 291 12.38 18.03 -15.49
N THR A 292 11.14 18.51 -15.49
CA THR A 292 10.12 18.06 -14.54
C THR A 292 9.29 16.95 -15.15
N PHE A 293 9.18 15.83 -14.44
CA PHE A 293 8.33 14.70 -14.79
C PHE A 293 7.08 14.70 -13.94
N THR A 294 5.98 14.26 -14.51
CA THR A 294 4.68 14.13 -13.84
C THR A 294 4.05 12.77 -14.10
N ALA A 295 3.26 12.29 -13.13
CA ALA A 295 2.45 11.09 -13.27
C ALA A 295 1.15 11.23 -12.47
N PRO A 296 0.07 10.54 -12.87
CA PRO A 296 -1.11 10.36 -12.03
C PRO A 296 -0.79 9.42 -10.86
N TYR A 297 -1.61 9.44 -9.83
CA TYR A 297 -1.56 8.44 -8.78
C TYR A 297 -1.85 7.05 -9.35
N ALA A 298 -1.14 6.04 -8.86
CA ALA A 298 -1.38 4.66 -9.29
C ALA A 298 -2.68 4.10 -8.71
N TYR A 299 -3.08 4.59 -7.57
CA TYR A 299 -4.36 4.32 -6.92
C TYR A 299 -4.90 5.63 -6.38
N LEU A 300 -6.13 5.94 -6.72
CA LEU A 300 -6.85 7.10 -6.22
C LEU A 300 -8.32 6.71 -6.04
N GLU A 301 -8.78 6.77 -4.80
CA GLU A 301 -10.15 6.48 -4.43
C GLU A 301 -10.79 7.75 -3.88
N SER A 302 -11.84 8.18 -4.56
CA SER A 302 -12.71 9.24 -4.06
C SER A 302 -13.71 8.66 -3.07
N PRO A 303 -14.14 9.44 -2.09
CA PRO A 303 -15.22 9.01 -1.21
C PRO A 303 -16.46 8.61 -2.01
N GLY A 304 -16.98 7.42 -1.73
CA GLY A 304 -18.18 6.88 -2.38
C GLY A 304 -19.35 6.79 -1.43
N GLY A 305 -20.38 7.62 -1.63
CA GLY A 305 -21.64 7.55 -0.88
C GLY A 305 -21.62 8.14 0.53
N GLU A 306 -22.70 7.97 1.26
CA GLU A 306 -22.90 8.58 2.59
C GLU A 306 -21.99 8.06 3.70
N GLU A 307 -21.29 6.93 3.49
CA GLU A 307 -20.50 6.26 4.52
C GLU A 307 -18.98 6.47 4.42
N SER A 308 -18.46 6.91 3.27
CA SER A 308 -17.03 7.07 3.05
C SER A 308 -16.67 8.53 2.76
N TYR A 309 -16.10 9.20 3.79
CA TYR A 309 -15.60 10.58 3.70
C TYR A 309 -14.08 10.63 3.61
N VAL A 310 -13.45 9.55 3.25
CA VAL A 310 -12.00 9.41 3.22
C VAL A 310 -11.54 9.21 1.80
N ALA A 311 -10.65 10.07 1.33
CA ALA A 311 -9.92 9.87 0.10
C ALA A 311 -8.64 9.09 0.38
N TYR A 312 -8.35 8.10 -0.45
CA TYR A 312 -7.11 7.32 -0.39
C TYR A 312 -6.34 7.47 -1.68
N ALA A 313 -5.04 7.70 -1.57
CA ALA A 313 -4.14 7.73 -2.71
C ALA A 313 -2.89 6.90 -2.43
N ALA A 314 -2.38 6.21 -3.45
CA ALA A 314 -1.12 5.50 -3.33
C ALA A 314 -0.32 5.58 -4.64
N TYR A 315 1.01 5.56 -4.49
CA TYR A 315 1.95 5.67 -5.60
C TYR A 315 3.30 5.08 -5.24
N SER A 316 4.21 5.05 -6.19
CA SER A 316 5.61 4.72 -5.92
C SER A 316 6.51 5.87 -6.33
N LEU A 317 7.45 6.21 -5.45
CA LEU A 317 8.46 7.23 -5.72
C LEU A 317 9.30 6.87 -6.95
N PRO A 318 9.77 7.84 -7.73
CA PRO A 318 10.67 7.59 -8.84
C PRO A 318 11.98 6.99 -8.34
N ARG A 319 12.57 6.06 -9.10
CA ARG A 319 13.83 5.41 -8.69
C ARG A 319 15.01 6.36 -8.67
N LYS A 320 14.99 7.33 -9.57
CA LYS A 320 15.98 8.38 -9.75
C LYS A 320 15.25 9.70 -9.91
N GLY A 321 15.89 10.75 -9.57
CA GLY A 321 15.32 12.10 -9.59
C GLY A 321 15.39 12.73 -8.21
N GLU A 322 15.12 13.98 -8.14
CA GLU A 322 15.16 14.83 -6.95
C GLU A 322 13.88 15.65 -6.83
N ASN A 323 13.72 16.31 -5.70
CA ASN A 323 12.60 17.21 -5.48
C ASN A 323 11.25 16.50 -5.70
N CYS A 324 11.11 15.28 -5.12
CA CYS A 324 9.89 14.51 -5.17
C CYS A 324 8.77 15.25 -4.44
N ARG A 325 7.67 15.51 -5.15
CA ARG A 325 6.52 16.26 -4.66
C ARG A 325 5.24 15.83 -5.33
N GLY A 326 4.14 16.32 -4.86
CA GLY A 326 2.84 16.06 -5.47
C GLY A 326 1.74 16.78 -4.73
N TYR A 327 0.53 16.68 -5.23
CA TYR A 327 -0.63 17.23 -4.55
C TYR A 327 -1.85 16.36 -4.76
N LEU A 328 -2.78 16.45 -3.82
CA LEU A 328 -4.16 16.01 -3.95
C LEU A 328 -5.07 17.23 -3.85
N ARG A 329 -6.12 17.24 -4.65
CA ARG A 329 -7.16 18.27 -4.66
C ARG A 329 -8.52 17.63 -4.58
N TYR A 330 -9.40 18.20 -3.78
CA TYR A 330 -10.83 17.90 -3.77
C TYR A 330 -11.63 19.14 -3.37
N ALA A 331 -12.93 19.13 -3.64
CA ALA A 331 -13.82 20.19 -3.23
C ALA A 331 -14.71 19.73 -2.07
N ILE A 332 -15.06 20.67 -1.20
CA ILE A 332 -15.99 20.46 -0.10
C ILE A 332 -17.04 21.58 -0.08
N GLU A 333 -18.21 21.23 0.39
CA GLU A 333 -19.32 22.16 0.57
C GLU A 333 -19.83 22.08 2.00
N ALA A 334 -20.12 23.23 2.60
CA ALA A 334 -20.64 23.28 3.96
C ALA A 334 -22.06 22.71 4.04
N THR A 335 -22.28 21.80 4.97
CA THR A 335 -23.61 21.28 5.29
C THR A 335 -24.35 22.15 6.32
N ARG A 336 -23.66 23.16 6.88
CA ARG A 336 -24.14 24.08 7.91
C ARG A 336 -23.42 25.42 7.83
N GLU A 337 -24.10 26.46 8.20
CA GLU A 337 -23.49 27.78 8.41
C GLU A 337 -22.46 27.75 9.55
N GLY A 338 -21.37 28.50 9.39
CA GLY A 338 -20.32 28.63 10.39
C GLY A 338 -19.44 27.41 10.56
N ALA A 339 -19.43 26.47 9.59
CA ALA A 339 -18.54 25.35 9.60
C ALA A 339 -17.07 25.81 9.41
N ILE A 340 -16.18 25.31 10.25
CA ILE A 340 -14.73 25.56 10.15
C ILE A 340 -14.15 24.56 9.17
N VAL A 341 -13.36 25.03 8.23
CA VAL A 341 -12.65 24.18 7.28
C VAL A 341 -11.37 23.67 7.92
N ALA A 342 -11.34 22.39 8.18
CA ALA A 342 -10.12 21.68 8.60
C ALA A 342 -10.05 20.33 7.89
N ASP A 343 -8.86 19.82 7.74
CA ASP A 343 -8.65 18.53 7.09
C ASP A 343 -7.57 17.71 7.80
N TYR A 344 -7.86 16.44 7.99
CA TYR A 344 -6.92 15.48 8.52
C TYR A 344 -6.15 14.81 7.40
N LEU A 345 -4.83 14.92 7.45
CA LEU A 345 -3.90 14.27 6.54
C LEU A 345 -3.13 13.17 7.26
N SER A 346 -3.08 12.00 6.67
CA SER A 346 -2.17 10.93 7.06
C SER A 346 -1.29 10.53 5.89
N PHE A 347 0.01 10.56 6.08
CA PHE A 347 1.00 10.15 5.07
C PHE A 347 1.75 8.92 5.54
N THR A 348 1.82 7.90 4.69
CA THR A 348 2.52 6.64 4.96
C THR A 348 3.66 6.43 3.96
N HIS A 349 4.87 6.31 4.49
CA HIS A 349 6.11 6.10 3.75
C HIS A 349 6.67 4.71 3.99
N GLN A 350 7.13 4.04 2.94
CA GLN A 350 7.81 2.77 3.04
C GLN A 350 9.28 2.95 3.41
N LEU A 351 9.66 2.52 4.61
CA LEU A 351 11.03 2.58 5.14
C LEU A 351 11.92 1.43 4.66
N SER A 352 11.33 0.28 4.36
CA SER A 352 12.06 -0.93 4.00
C SER A 352 11.16 -1.95 3.31
N TRP A 353 11.78 -2.99 2.75
CA TRP A 353 11.09 -4.11 2.09
C TRP A 353 10.60 -5.22 3.06
N ARG A 354 10.66 -5.02 4.36
CA ARG A 354 10.35 -6.06 5.36
C ARG A 354 8.91 -6.53 5.35
N GLN A 355 8.00 -5.69 4.94
CA GLN A 355 6.62 -6.09 4.66
C GLN A 355 6.44 -6.20 3.14
N TYR A 356 6.11 -7.40 2.69
CA TYR A 356 5.93 -7.68 1.29
C TYR A 356 4.69 -8.57 1.08
N PRO A 357 3.91 -8.34 0.03
CA PRO A 357 3.98 -7.24 -0.93
C PRO A 357 3.54 -5.91 -0.30
N ALA A 358 4.35 -4.86 -0.49
CA ALA A 358 4.10 -3.56 0.14
C ALA A 358 2.89 -2.82 -0.46
N ARG A 359 2.57 -3.08 -1.73
CA ARG A 359 1.53 -2.32 -2.43
C ARG A 359 0.18 -3.01 -2.48
N THR A 360 0.15 -4.35 -2.47
CA THR A 360 -1.11 -5.09 -2.61
C THR A 360 -2.01 -4.82 -1.43
N ALA A 361 -3.15 -4.24 -1.71
CA ALA A 361 -4.11 -3.83 -0.69
C ALA A 361 -3.49 -2.90 0.38
N LEU A 362 -2.59 -1.98 -0.02
CA LEU A 362 -1.99 -1.02 0.91
C LEU A 362 -3.07 -0.18 1.59
N GLU A 363 -4.05 0.29 0.84
CA GLU A 363 -5.23 0.99 1.34
C GLU A 363 -6.00 0.16 2.37
N GLU A 364 -6.17 -1.13 2.14
CA GLU A 364 -6.82 -2.04 3.08
C GLU A 364 -5.97 -2.26 4.34
N GLN A 365 -4.65 -2.35 4.18
CA GLN A 365 -3.72 -2.46 5.30
C GLN A 365 -3.73 -1.18 6.15
N MET A 366 -3.86 -0.01 5.53
CA MET A 366 -4.00 1.28 6.22
C MET A 366 -5.31 1.35 7.00
N ARG A 367 -6.43 1.02 6.36
CA ARG A 367 -7.75 0.98 7.02
C ARG A 367 -7.77 0.09 8.25
N ARG A 368 -7.05 -1.03 8.22
CA ARG A 368 -6.98 -2.00 9.32
C ARG A 368 -5.81 -1.80 10.26
N SER A 369 -4.99 -0.79 10.05
CA SER A 369 -3.76 -0.54 10.83
C SER A 369 -2.80 -1.75 10.87
N TRP A 370 -2.70 -2.50 9.77
CA TRP A 370 -1.85 -3.70 9.66
C TRP A 370 -0.45 -3.42 9.14
N LEU A 371 -0.07 -2.18 9.03
CA LEU A 371 1.25 -1.80 8.55
C LEU A 371 2.32 -2.14 9.59
N GLU A 372 3.34 -2.87 9.16
CA GLU A 372 4.48 -3.24 10.00
C GLU A 372 5.35 -1.99 10.30
N PRO A 373 5.50 -1.56 11.57
CA PRO A 373 6.25 -0.34 11.90
C PRO A 373 7.74 -0.38 11.51
N ALA A 374 8.29 -1.58 11.27
CA ALA A 374 9.66 -1.73 10.78
C ALA A 374 9.77 -1.51 9.25
N ALA A 375 8.64 -1.58 8.54
CA ALA A 375 8.57 -1.43 7.10
C ALA A 375 7.96 -0.10 6.67
N PHE A 376 7.05 0.47 7.47
CA PHE A 376 6.34 1.69 7.17
C PHE A 376 6.40 2.70 8.30
N ARG A 377 6.40 3.96 7.95
CA ARG A 377 6.19 5.09 8.85
C ARG A 377 4.93 5.82 8.42
N THR A 378 3.99 5.95 9.33
CA THR A 378 2.82 6.81 9.16
C THR A 378 2.97 8.02 10.07
N SER A 379 2.79 9.19 9.51
CA SER A 379 2.68 10.46 10.22
C SER A 379 1.38 11.14 9.82
N TYR A 380 0.79 11.87 10.74
CA TYR A 380 -0.49 12.51 10.53
C TYR A 380 -0.53 13.86 11.25
N ASP A 381 -1.33 14.77 10.73
CA ASP A 381 -1.63 16.05 11.34
C ASP A 381 -2.90 16.63 10.70
N SER A 382 -3.38 17.75 11.23
CA SER A 382 -4.56 18.45 10.71
C SER A 382 -4.15 19.82 10.17
N LEU A 383 -4.61 20.11 8.95
CA LEU A 383 -4.50 21.43 8.32
C LEU A 383 -5.74 22.25 8.62
N GLN A 384 -5.55 23.53 8.91
CA GLN A 384 -6.62 24.43 9.33
C GLN A 384 -6.78 25.58 8.35
N PHE A 385 -7.95 25.63 7.72
CA PHE A 385 -8.29 26.61 6.69
C PHE A 385 -9.26 27.68 7.20
N TYR A 386 -8.97 28.25 8.36
CA TYR A 386 -9.73 29.37 8.91
C TYR A 386 -8.78 30.50 9.33
N PRO A 387 -9.24 31.77 9.29
CA PRO A 387 -8.42 32.88 9.71
C PRO A 387 -8.03 32.72 11.18
N LYS A 388 -6.74 32.59 11.45
CA LYS A 388 -6.24 32.58 12.83
C LYS A 388 -6.48 33.96 13.41
N PRO A 389 -7.12 34.10 14.59
CA PRO A 389 -7.25 35.40 15.25
C PRO A 389 -5.85 35.99 15.49
N GLU A 390 -5.62 37.22 15.07
CA GLU A 390 -4.35 37.90 15.31
C GLU A 390 -4.04 37.90 16.81
N GLY A 391 -2.90 37.33 17.21
CA GLY A 391 -2.39 37.38 18.58
C GLY A 391 -2.66 36.18 19.47
N ILE A 392 -3.20 35.07 18.98
CA ILE A 392 -3.29 33.82 19.74
C ILE A 392 -2.24 32.83 19.21
N GLU A 393 -1.09 32.78 19.86
CA GLU A 393 -0.21 31.60 19.74
C GLU A 393 -0.92 30.44 20.44
N LEU A 394 -1.40 29.45 19.66
CA LEU A 394 -1.86 28.20 20.22
C LEU A 394 -0.61 27.46 20.76
N ILE A 395 -0.48 27.42 22.08
CA ILE A 395 0.51 26.60 22.76
C ILE A 395 0.14 25.15 22.47
N GLY A 396 0.86 24.52 21.55
CA GLY A 396 0.77 23.10 21.22
C GLY A 396 1.54 22.21 22.20
#